data_5874810221bdc6098687b692a504a254
#
_entry.id   5874810221bdc6098687b692a504a254
#
_cell.length_a   1.000
_cell.length_b   1.000
_cell.length_c   1.000
_cell.angle_alpha   90.00
_cell.angle_beta   90.00
_cell.angle_gamma   90.00
#
_symmetry.space_group_name_H-M   'P 1'
#
loop_
_entity.id
_entity.type
_entity.pdbx_description
1 polymer ?
#
loop_
_entity_poly.entity_id
_entity_poly.type
_entity_poly.pdbx_seq_one_letter_code
_entity_poly.pdbx_strand_id
1 'polypeptide(L)' 'VVLESAGDKKIGVIKVVREIVSGLGLKEAKDLVDSAPKPLLEKVAKEAAEEAKSKLEAAGATVTVK' A
#
# COMPACT_ATOMS: atom_id res chain seq x y z
N VAL A 1 7.63 -2.31 -3.73
CA VAL A 1 6.82 -2.37 -2.50
C VAL A 1 5.66 -3.33 -2.72
N VAL A 2 5.61 -4.33 -1.89
CA VAL A 2 4.57 -5.35 -1.95
C VAL A 2 3.70 -5.26 -0.69
N LEU A 3 2.41 -5.09 -0.88
CA LEU A 3 1.47 -5.12 0.24
C LEU A 3 1.15 -6.58 0.55
N GLU A 4 1.60 -7.03 1.70
CA GLU A 4 1.39 -8.43 2.12
C GLU A 4 0.02 -8.62 2.77
N SER A 5 -0.39 -7.69 3.59
CA SER A 5 -1.67 -7.77 4.28
C SER A 5 -2.09 -6.38 4.77
N ALA A 6 -3.37 -6.12 4.72
CA ALA A 6 -3.95 -4.88 5.22
C ALA A 6 -4.27 -4.95 6.71
N GLY A 7 -4.34 -6.14 7.28
CA GLY A 7 -4.71 -6.31 8.68
C GLY A 7 -6.15 -5.90 8.93
N ASP A 8 -6.41 -5.40 10.14
CA ASP A 8 -7.75 -5.01 10.56
C ASP A 8 -8.12 -3.57 10.20
N LYS A 9 -7.16 -2.83 9.63
CA LYS A 9 -7.36 -1.40 9.33
C LYS A 9 -7.41 -1.14 7.84
N LYS A 10 -8.22 -1.88 7.13
CA LYS A 10 -8.34 -1.78 5.68
C LYS A 10 -8.64 -0.36 5.19
N ILE A 11 -9.55 0.34 5.87
CA ILE A 11 -9.92 1.69 5.47
C ILE A 11 -8.72 2.64 5.51
N GLY A 12 -7.93 2.58 6.58
CA GLY A 12 -6.72 3.38 6.69
C GLY A 12 -5.69 3.03 5.63
N VAL A 13 -5.52 1.74 5.38
CA VAL A 13 -4.59 1.26 4.35
C VAL A 13 -5.03 1.71 2.96
N ILE A 14 -6.33 1.64 2.67
CA ILE A 14 -6.88 2.11 1.40
C ILE A 14 -6.55 3.59 1.18
N LYS A 15 -6.72 4.42 2.20
CA LYS A 15 -6.39 5.84 2.12
C LYS A 15 -4.91 6.06 1.81
N VAL A 16 -4.05 5.33 2.50
CA VAL A 16 -2.60 5.43 2.28
C VAL A 16 -2.21 4.97 0.89
N VAL A 17 -2.80 3.87 0.42
CA VAL A 17 -2.56 3.37 -0.93
C VAL A 17 -2.92 4.44 -1.97
N ARG A 18 -4.03 5.14 -1.78
CA ARG A 18 -4.43 6.21 -2.69
C ARG A 18 -3.49 7.41 -2.65
N GLU A 19 -2.87 7.67 -1.51
CA GLU A 19 -1.86 8.72 -1.39
C GLU A 19 -0.56 8.34 -2.09
N ILE A 20 -0.16 7.09 -1.94
CA ILE A 20 1.09 6.58 -2.52
C ILE A 20 0.96 6.40 -4.03
N VAL A 21 -0.12 5.78 -4.45
CA VAL A 21 -0.37 5.53 -5.87
C VAL A 21 -1.45 6.51 -6.33
N SER A 22 -1.00 7.63 -6.89
CA SER A 22 -1.92 8.64 -7.39
C SER A 22 -2.69 8.12 -8.60
N GLY A 23 -3.92 8.58 -8.75
CA GLY A 23 -4.76 8.19 -9.86
C GLY A 23 -5.64 6.98 -9.62
N LEU A 24 -5.49 6.31 -8.48
CA LEU A 24 -6.37 5.21 -8.14
C LEU A 24 -7.71 5.71 -7.59
N GLY A 25 -8.78 5.13 -8.08
CA GLY A 25 -10.09 5.36 -7.50
C GLY A 25 -10.24 4.57 -6.21
N LEU A 26 -11.26 4.90 -5.44
CA LEU A 26 -11.53 4.21 -4.18
C LEU A 26 -11.74 2.70 -4.39
N LYS A 27 -12.45 2.34 -5.44
CA LYS A 27 -12.70 0.95 -5.80
C LYS A 27 -11.41 0.20 -6.10
N GLU A 28 -10.54 0.80 -6.90
CA GLU A 28 -9.28 0.19 -7.28
C GLU A 28 -8.36 -0.02 -6.10
N ALA A 29 -8.28 0.99 -5.23
CA ALA A 29 -7.48 0.88 -4.02
C ALA A 29 -8.02 -0.21 -3.10
N LYS A 30 -9.33 -0.29 -2.97
CA LYS A 30 -9.98 -1.33 -2.17
C LYS A 30 -9.68 -2.72 -2.72
N ASP A 31 -9.78 -2.87 -4.04
CA ASP A 31 -9.48 -4.15 -4.69
C ASP A 31 -8.04 -4.57 -4.47
N LEU A 32 -7.10 -3.63 -4.55
CA LEU A 32 -5.71 -3.91 -4.29
C LEU A 32 -5.51 -4.40 -2.86
N VAL A 33 -6.12 -3.73 -1.91
CA VAL A 33 -6.00 -4.10 -0.50
C VAL A 33 -6.64 -5.46 -0.22
N ASP A 34 -7.79 -5.73 -0.82
CA ASP A 34 -8.49 -6.99 -0.65
C ASP A 34 -7.76 -8.15 -1.35
N SER A 35 -7.00 -7.85 -2.37
CA SER A 35 -6.26 -8.86 -3.15
C SER A 35 -4.84 -9.09 -2.64
N ALA A 36 -4.47 -8.52 -1.50
CA ALA A 36 -3.13 -8.73 -0.95
C ALA A 36 -2.83 -10.23 -0.79
N PRO A 37 -1.59 -10.68 -0.99
CA PRO A 37 -0.41 -9.87 -1.30
C PRO A 37 -0.38 -9.41 -2.76
N LYS A 38 -0.04 -8.14 -2.95
CA LYS A 38 0.01 -7.56 -4.28
C LYS A 38 1.01 -6.41 -4.33
N PRO A 39 1.80 -6.29 -5.41
CA PRO A 39 2.75 -5.18 -5.51
C PRO A 39 2.00 -3.87 -5.71
N LEU A 40 2.35 -2.88 -4.92
CA LEU A 40 1.78 -1.53 -5.02
C LEU A 40 2.64 -0.63 -5.88
N LEU A 41 3.94 -0.66 -5.65
CA LEU A 41 4.91 0.13 -6.39
C LEU A 41 6.00 -0.78 -6.91
N GLU A 42 6.33 -0.61 -8.18
CA GLU A 42 7.40 -1.33 -8.83
C GLU A 42 8.38 -0.34 -9.42
N LYS A 43 9.67 -0.68 -9.40
CA LYS A 43 10.72 0.15 -10.00
C LYS A 43 10.74 1.59 -9.49
N VAL A 44 10.46 1.76 -8.20
CA VAL A 44 10.53 3.08 -7.57
C VAL A 44 11.87 3.26 -6.86
N ALA A 45 12.23 4.53 -6.62
CA ALA A 45 13.42 4.84 -5.87
C ALA A 45 13.31 4.26 -4.46
N LYS A 46 14.46 3.87 -3.90
CA LYS A 46 14.50 3.29 -2.56
C LYS A 46 13.84 4.20 -1.52
N GLU A 47 14.08 5.50 -1.61
CA GLU A 47 13.49 6.46 -0.68
C GLU A 47 11.97 6.46 -0.77
N ALA A 48 11.43 6.41 -1.98
CA ALA A 48 9.98 6.34 -2.17
C ALA A 48 9.41 5.04 -1.63
N ALA A 49 10.13 3.93 -1.83
CA ALA A 49 9.70 2.62 -1.33
C ALA A 49 9.68 2.59 0.19
N GLU A 50 10.70 3.14 0.83
CA GLU A 50 10.77 3.20 2.29
C GLU A 50 9.68 4.08 2.88
N GLU A 51 9.43 5.21 2.25
CA GLU A 51 8.38 6.13 2.68
C GLU A 51 7.00 5.46 2.57
N ALA A 52 6.75 4.78 1.47
CA ALA A 52 5.49 4.05 1.25
C ALA A 52 5.32 2.96 2.30
N LYS A 53 6.38 2.20 2.56
CA LYS A 53 6.36 1.16 3.58
C LYS A 53 6.03 1.73 4.95
N SER A 54 6.70 2.82 5.31
CA SER A 54 6.49 3.47 6.60
C SER A 54 5.04 3.92 6.79
N LYS A 55 4.48 4.53 5.76
CA LYS A 55 3.09 5.00 5.79
C LYS A 55 2.11 3.84 5.90
N LEU A 56 2.33 2.79 5.15
CA LEU A 56 1.46 1.61 5.17
C LEU A 56 1.52 0.88 6.50
N GLU A 57 2.71 0.74 7.07
CA GLU A 57 2.86 0.13 8.38
C GLU A 57 2.20 0.95 9.48
N ALA A 58 2.30 2.28 9.38
CA ALA A 58 1.62 3.17 10.31
C ALA A 58 0.09 3.03 10.21
N ALA A 59 -0.41 2.66 9.03
CA ALA A 59 -1.83 2.41 8.82
C ALA A 59 -2.26 0.99 9.25
N GLY A 60 -1.32 0.16 9.66
CA GLY A 60 -1.60 -1.20 10.13
C GLY A 60 -1.38 -2.30 9.11
N ALA A 61 -0.78 -1.98 7.97
CA ALA A 61 -0.51 -2.97 6.94
C ALA A 61 0.85 -3.65 7.14
N THR A 62 0.97 -4.85 6.58
CA THR A 62 2.26 -5.54 6.51
C THR A 62 2.79 -5.36 5.09
N VAL A 63 3.99 -4.84 4.97
CA VAL A 63 4.57 -4.45 3.68
C VAL A 63 6.00 -4.97 3.55
N THR A 64 6.36 -5.41 2.37
CA THR A 64 7.71 -5.84 2.04
C THR A 64 8.27 -4.92 0.96
N VAL A 65 9.50 -4.48 1.14
CA VAL A 65 10.21 -3.68 0.15
C VAL A 65 11.15 -4.60 -0.61
N LYS A 66 10.99 -4.58 -1.92
CA LYS A 66 11.86 -5.34 -2.82
C LYS A 66 12.40 -4.46 -3.91
#